data_4e23bfb2a072fa9184c9749f474fa860
#
_entry.id   4e23bfb2a072fa9184c9749f474fa860
#
_cell.length_a   1.000
_cell.length_b   1.000
_cell.length_c   1.000
_cell.angle_alpha   90.00
_cell.angle_beta   90.00
_cell.angle_gamma   90.00
#
_symmetry.space_group_name_H-M   'P 1'
#
loop_
_entity.id
_entity.type
_entity.pdbx_description
1 polymer ?
#
loop_
_entity_poly.entity_id
_entity_poly.type
_entity_poly.pdbx_seq_one_letter_code
_entity_poly.pdbx_strand_id
1 'polypeptide(L)'
;MYLQKTYRAGKTIEIQKLAIRRHPRSARQKRHSPTPEAMAAYNKKLAERELTRLLDENFHGGDLSIVLTYRKGGRPSQEQAKDYRSKFLRSCRDYFHARGEKLRYVETTAYGERGAIHHHLVISGIDYRDLQAMWPHGRVIATPLDDTGNYWRLAHYFVNQLRASPATGEEIKGRRWNPSKGLRRPPPKTEVREARTWREEPKPIKGYYIDPDSIESGICPLTGEPYQFYRMVMLIPGRQGKERMRRNQ
;
A
#
# COMPACT_ATOMS: atom_id res chain seq x y z
N MET A 1 -24.00 16.58 9.42
CA MET A 1 -22.64 16.52 9.98
C MET A 1 -21.91 15.33 9.39
N TYR A 2 -20.60 15.45 9.24
CA TYR A 2 -19.77 14.33 8.83
C TYR A 2 -18.40 14.36 9.53
N LEU A 3 -17.79 13.19 9.69
CA LEU A 3 -16.43 13.03 10.17
C LEU A 3 -15.47 13.15 8.99
N GLN A 4 -14.48 14.02 9.11
CA GLN A 4 -13.38 14.11 8.15
C GLN A 4 -12.09 13.64 8.80
N LYS A 5 -11.42 12.65 8.19
CA LYS A 5 -10.07 12.23 8.53
C LYS A 5 -9.11 12.66 7.43
N THR A 6 -8.06 13.37 7.82
CA THR A 6 -6.99 13.82 6.92
C THR A 6 -5.70 13.10 7.30
N TYR A 7 -5.17 12.30 6.39
CA TYR A 7 -3.87 11.65 6.53
C TYR A 7 -2.86 12.40 5.67
N ARG A 8 -1.72 12.73 6.24
CA ARG A 8 -0.58 13.30 5.52
C ARG A 8 0.55 12.29 5.56
N ALA A 9 1.03 11.84 4.40
CA ALA A 9 2.08 10.84 4.27
C ALA A 9 3.02 11.27 3.14
N GLY A 10 4.24 11.68 3.48
CA GLY A 10 5.20 12.17 2.50
C GLY A 10 4.64 13.30 1.64
N LYS A 11 4.55 13.05 0.33
CA LYS A 11 4.03 14.01 -0.68
C LYS A 11 2.51 13.87 -0.92
N THR A 12 1.81 13.02 -0.18
CA THR A 12 0.38 12.75 -0.39
C THR A 12 -0.49 13.19 0.78
N ILE A 13 -1.73 13.52 0.48
CA ILE A 13 -2.78 13.80 1.46
C ILE A 13 -4.02 13.00 1.10
N GLU A 14 -4.47 12.15 2.00
CA GLU A 14 -5.74 11.43 1.85
C GLU A 14 -6.82 12.09 2.69
N ILE A 15 -7.99 12.25 2.11
CA ILE A 15 -9.20 12.74 2.78
C ILE A 15 -10.24 11.63 2.79
N GLN A 16 -10.74 11.33 3.97
CA GLN A 16 -11.86 10.43 4.18
C GLN A 16 -12.99 11.21 4.84
N LYS A 17 -14.18 11.18 4.26
CA LYS A 17 -15.40 11.76 4.82
C LYS A 17 -16.41 10.65 5.05
N LEU A 18 -17.06 10.65 6.22
CA LEU A 18 -18.09 9.69 6.58
C LEU A 18 -19.26 10.45 7.21
N ALA A 19 -20.46 10.28 6.68
CA ALA A 19 -21.63 10.89 7.24
C ALA A 19 -21.88 10.36 8.67
N ILE A 20 -22.32 11.26 9.55
CA ILE A 20 -22.71 10.93 10.93
C ILE A 20 -24.20 11.14 11.03
N ARG A 21 -24.97 10.07 11.27
CA ARG A 21 -26.38 10.20 11.64
C ARG A 21 -26.50 10.62 13.09
N ARG A 22 -27.29 11.68 13.33
CA ARG A 22 -27.85 11.94 14.66
C ARG A 22 -29.08 11.05 14.80
N HIS A 23 -28.94 9.85 15.35
CA HIS A 23 -30.11 9.07 15.73
C HIS A 23 -30.68 9.60 17.05
N PRO A 24 -32.00 9.89 17.13
CA PRO A 24 -32.66 9.94 18.42
C PRO A 24 -32.48 8.58 19.12
N ARG A 25 -32.21 8.57 20.41
CA ARG A 25 -31.95 7.36 21.23
C ARG A 25 -33.04 6.28 21.19
N SER A 26 -34.18 6.52 20.53
CA SER A 26 -35.37 5.67 20.56
C SER A 26 -35.50 4.63 19.43
N ALA A 27 -34.72 4.71 18.37
CA ALA A 27 -34.84 3.76 17.27
C ALA A 27 -33.68 2.75 17.29
N ARG A 28 -33.94 1.57 17.83
CA ARG A 28 -33.09 0.37 17.67
C ARG A 28 -33.18 -0.12 16.22
N GLN A 29 -32.53 0.58 15.30
CA GLN A 29 -32.44 0.09 13.92
C GLN A 29 -31.60 -1.19 13.89
N LYS A 30 -32.06 -2.18 13.11
CA LYS A 30 -31.28 -3.40 12.80
C LYS A 30 -29.87 -2.97 12.37
N ARG A 31 -28.86 -3.47 13.06
CA ARG A 31 -27.47 -3.27 12.63
C ARG A 31 -27.36 -3.76 11.20
N HIS A 32 -26.82 -2.91 10.34
CA HIS A 32 -26.46 -3.32 8.98
C HIS A 32 -25.40 -4.42 9.10
N SER A 33 -25.72 -5.63 8.69
CA SER A 33 -24.79 -6.76 8.66
C SER A 33 -24.31 -6.92 7.22
N PRO A 34 -23.12 -6.44 6.87
CA PRO A 34 -22.58 -6.62 5.53
C PRO A 34 -22.32 -8.09 5.24
N THR A 35 -22.39 -8.48 3.97
CA THR A 35 -22.03 -9.85 3.57
C THR A 35 -20.53 -10.10 3.80
N PRO A 36 -20.10 -11.37 3.96
CA PRO A 36 -18.68 -11.71 4.09
C PRO A 36 -17.83 -11.15 2.93
N GLU A 37 -18.35 -11.18 1.70
CA GLU A 37 -17.68 -10.69 0.50
C GLU A 37 -17.51 -9.15 0.55
N ALA A 38 -18.55 -8.42 0.95
CA ALA A 38 -18.50 -6.97 1.12
C ALA A 38 -17.48 -6.58 2.20
N MET A 39 -17.42 -7.34 3.29
CA MET A 39 -16.43 -7.15 4.34
C MET A 39 -15.00 -7.45 3.87
N ALA A 40 -14.81 -8.53 3.11
CA ALA A 40 -13.50 -8.88 2.55
C ALA A 40 -13.00 -7.79 1.59
N ALA A 41 -13.88 -7.28 0.70
CA ALA A 41 -13.57 -6.19 -0.22
C ALA A 41 -13.23 -4.89 0.54
N TYR A 42 -14.01 -4.55 1.56
CA TYR A 42 -13.76 -3.38 2.40
C TYR A 42 -12.42 -3.48 3.15
N ASN A 43 -12.14 -4.63 3.79
CA ASN A 43 -10.88 -4.86 4.50
C ASN A 43 -9.68 -4.82 3.56
N LYS A 44 -9.83 -5.31 2.32
CA LYS A 44 -8.81 -5.22 1.29
C LYS A 44 -8.48 -3.77 0.93
N LYS A 45 -9.51 -2.93 0.74
CA LYS A 45 -9.32 -1.48 0.51
C LYS A 45 -8.65 -0.78 1.69
N LEU A 46 -9.01 -1.12 2.92
CA LEU A 46 -8.36 -0.57 4.11
C LEU A 46 -6.88 -0.95 4.17
N ALA A 47 -6.55 -2.22 3.90
CA ALA A 47 -5.17 -2.70 3.86
C ALA A 47 -4.36 -1.98 2.77
N GLU A 48 -4.95 -1.76 1.58
CA GLU A 48 -4.32 -1.02 0.50
C GLU A 48 -4.02 0.44 0.89
N ARG A 49 -5.00 1.15 1.46
CA ARG A 49 -4.81 2.52 1.93
C ARG A 49 -3.77 2.62 3.05
N GLU A 50 -3.77 1.65 3.97
CA GLU A 50 -2.77 1.61 5.05
C GLU A 50 -1.36 1.41 4.48
N LEU A 51 -1.21 0.45 3.55
CA LEU A 51 0.08 0.19 2.90
C LEU A 51 0.53 1.39 2.06
N THR A 52 -0.38 2.03 1.31
CA THR A 52 -0.07 3.25 0.54
C THR A 52 0.51 4.32 1.44
N ARG A 53 -0.17 4.68 2.54
CA ARG A 53 0.32 5.69 3.48
C ARG A 53 1.67 5.32 4.08
N LEU A 54 1.88 4.02 4.35
CA LEU A 54 3.15 3.54 4.89
C LEU A 54 4.28 3.70 3.87
N LEU A 55 4.03 3.40 2.60
CA LEU A 55 5.00 3.56 1.52
C LEU A 55 5.28 5.03 1.26
N ASP A 56 4.25 5.85 1.09
CA ASP A 56 4.36 7.28 0.79
C ASP A 56 5.13 8.05 1.88
N GLU A 57 5.00 7.65 3.16
CA GLU A 57 5.69 8.30 4.27
C GLU A 57 7.16 7.90 4.42
N ASN A 58 7.51 6.67 4.03
CA ASN A 58 8.81 6.10 4.39
C ASN A 58 9.75 5.84 3.21
N PHE A 59 9.26 5.91 1.98
CA PHE A 59 10.06 5.62 0.80
C PHE A 59 10.02 6.79 -0.19
N HIS A 60 11.05 6.87 -1.04
CA HIS A 60 11.25 7.99 -1.97
C HIS A 60 12.01 7.52 -3.22
N GLY A 61 12.20 8.42 -4.17
CA GLY A 61 13.05 8.14 -5.33
C GLY A 61 14.44 7.68 -4.92
N GLY A 62 14.94 6.63 -5.58
CA GLY A 62 16.19 5.97 -5.23
C GLY A 62 16.03 4.73 -4.34
N ASP A 63 14.93 4.60 -3.59
CA ASP A 63 14.55 3.30 -2.99
C ASP A 63 14.08 2.34 -4.09
N LEU A 64 14.03 1.04 -3.80
CA LEU A 64 13.78 0.01 -4.81
C LEU A 64 12.50 -0.78 -4.52
N SER A 65 11.76 -1.07 -5.58
CA SER A 65 10.81 -2.19 -5.61
C SER A 65 11.50 -3.39 -6.19
N ILE A 66 11.57 -4.51 -5.44
CA ILE A 66 12.26 -5.72 -5.88
C ILE A 66 11.36 -6.94 -5.85
N VAL A 67 11.66 -7.89 -6.74
CA VAL A 67 11.07 -9.22 -6.73
C VAL A 67 12.19 -10.25 -6.63
N LEU A 68 12.12 -11.09 -5.59
CA LEU A 68 13.02 -12.23 -5.41
C LEU A 68 12.34 -13.48 -5.96
N THR A 69 12.96 -14.11 -6.93
CA THR A 69 12.48 -15.34 -7.56
C THR A 69 13.41 -16.51 -7.31
N TYR A 70 12.94 -17.73 -7.52
CA TYR A 70 13.73 -18.95 -7.39
C TYR A 70 14.11 -19.50 -8.76
N ARG A 71 15.20 -20.27 -8.82
CA ARG A 71 15.67 -20.92 -10.05
C ARG A 71 14.66 -21.96 -10.53
N LYS A 72 14.58 -22.14 -11.84
CA LYS A 72 13.80 -23.22 -12.44
C LYS A 72 14.27 -24.57 -11.88
N GLY A 73 13.32 -25.38 -11.36
CA GLY A 73 13.63 -26.65 -10.71
C GLY A 73 13.96 -26.56 -9.22
N GLY A 74 14.22 -25.35 -8.67
CA GLY A 74 14.52 -25.13 -7.24
C GLY A 74 13.35 -24.51 -6.47
N ARG A 75 12.12 -25.05 -6.62
CA ARG A 75 10.93 -24.55 -5.89
C ARG A 75 11.04 -24.91 -4.41
N PRO A 76 11.17 -23.95 -3.49
CA PRO A 76 11.21 -24.22 -2.07
C PRO A 76 9.81 -24.51 -1.52
N SER A 77 9.75 -25.21 -0.38
CA SER A 77 8.55 -25.22 0.46
C SER A 77 8.30 -23.84 1.06
N GLN A 78 7.11 -23.58 1.63
CA GLN A 78 6.83 -22.31 2.31
C GLN A 78 7.81 -22.02 3.45
N GLU A 79 8.21 -23.07 4.20
CA GLU A 79 9.16 -22.95 5.31
C GLU A 79 10.55 -22.58 4.81
N GLN A 80 11.04 -23.26 3.78
CA GLN A 80 12.31 -22.92 3.13
C GLN A 80 12.32 -21.51 2.55
N ALA A 81 11.23 -21.11 1.88
CA ALA A 81 11.08 -19.78 1.33
C ALA A 81 11.12 -18.69 2.42
N LYS A 82 10.47 -18.96 3.56
CA LYS A 82 10.52 -18.09 4.74
C LYS A 82 11.94 -17.98 5.32
N ASP A 83 12.67 -19.08 5.41
CA ASP A 83 14.05 -19.10 5.90
C ASP A 83 14.99 -18.31 4.96
N TYR A 84 14.94 -18.58 3.66
CA TYR A 84 15.74 -17.88 2.66
C TYR A 84 15.49 -16.38 2.66
N ARG A 85 14.21 -15.95 2.69
CA ARG A 85 13.84 -14.55 2.82
C ARG A 85 14.40 -13.94 4.12
N SER A 86 14.34 -14.68 5.24
CA SER A 86 14.82 -14.20 6.54
C SER A 86 16.35 -14.00 6.54
N LYS A 87 17.10 -14.91 5.90
CA LYS A 87 18.54 -14.79 5.69
C LYS A 87 18.88 -13.59 4.79
N PHE A 88 18.17 -13.42 3.69
CA PHE A 88 18.30 -12.24 2.81
C PHE A 88 18.11 -10.93 3.58
N LEU A 89 17.01 -10.81 4.35
CA LEU A 89 16.75 -9.62 5.14
C LEU A 89 17.75 -9.39 6.26
N ARG A 90 18.41 -10.45 6.76
CA ARG A 90 19.54 -10.33 7.70
C ARG A 90 20.74 -9.73 7.00
N SER A 91 21.15 -10.29 5.87
CA SER A 91 22.28 -9.76 5.07
C SER A 91 22.07 -8.29 4.69
N CYS A 92 20.85 -7.92 4.29
CA CYS A 92 20.52 -6.51 4.03
C CYS A 92 20.68 -5.63 5.29
N ARG A 93 20.22 -6.10 6.46
CA ARG A 93 20.39 -5.35 7.72
C ARG A 93 21.87 -5.16 8.07
N ASP A 94 22.68 -6.20 7.94
CA ASP A 94 24.11 -6.15 8.23
C ASP A 94 24.81 -5.17 7.27
N TYR A 95 24.42 -5.16 6.00
CA TYR A 95 24.93 -4.22 5.00
C TYR A 95 24.65 -2.75 5.37
N PHE A 96 23.42 -2.42 5.77
CA PHE A 96 23.06 -1.06 6.17
C PHE A 96 23.68 -0.68 7.51
N HIS A 97 23.70 -1.60 8.46
CA HIS A 97 24.30 -1.39 9.77
C HIS A 97 25.80 -1.06 9.67
N ALA A 98 26.54 -1.75 8.81
CA ALA A 98 27.97 -1.47 8.55
C ALA A 98 28.21 -0.06 7.98
N ARG A 99 27.19 0.60 7.45
CA ARG A 99 27.22 1.98 6.93
C ARG A 99 26.62 3.01 7.88
N GLY A 100 26.26 2.60 9.10
CA GLY A 100 25.58 3.46 10.08
C GLY A 100 24.14 3.80 9.71
N GLU A 101 23.53 3.06 8.78
CA GLU A 101 22.20 3.29 8.26
C GLU A 101 21.20 2.25 8.76
N LYS A 102 19.92 2.59 8.70
CA LYS A 102 18.81 1.66 9.04
C LYS A 102 18.14 1.18 7.77
N LEU A 103 18.08 -0.14 7.61
CA LEU A 103 17.29 -0.77 6.57
C LEU A 103 15.79 -0.50 6.78
N ARG A 104 15.14 0.10 5.77
CA ARG A 104 13.69 0.20 5.66
C ARG A 104 13.21 -0.79 4.61
N TYR A 105 12.16 -1.53 4.93
CA TYR A 105 11.49 -2.40 3.95
C TYR A 105 10.03 -2.64 4.31
N VAL A 106 9.26 -2.98 3.30
CA VAL A 106 7.97 -3.67 3.41
C VAL A 106 8.04 -4.88 2.48
N GLU A 107 7.65 -6.05 2.96
CA GLU A 107 7.70 -7.28 2.17
C GLU A 107 6.35 -8.00 2.13
N THR A 108 6.12 -8.71 1.03
CA THR A 108 5.03 -9.69 0.89
C THR A 108 5.54 -10.92 0.16
N THR A 109 5.00 -12.07 0.52
CA THR A 109 5.24 -13.34 -0.17
C THR A 109 3.97 -13.75 -0.90
N ALA A 110 4.12 -14.26 -2.12
CA ALA A 110 3.01 -14.62 -2.98
C ALA A 110 3.33 -15.87 -3.81
N TYR A 111 2.28 -16.45 -4.37
CA TYR A 111 2.39 -17.42 -5.46
C TYR A 111 2.24 -16.71 -6.82
N GLY A 112 3.05 -17.11 -7.79
CA GLY A 112 2.81 -16.77 -9.17
C GLY A 112 1.75 -17.69 -9.80
N GLU A 113 1.26 -17.33 -10.98
CA GLU A 113 0.23 -18.09 -11.72
C GLU A 113 0.59 -19.58 -11.91
N ARG A 114 1.88 -19.90 -12.02
CA ARG A 114 2.40 -21.28 -12.15
C ARG A 114 2.72 -21.94 -10.81
N GLY A 115 2.23 -21.42 -9.69
CA GLY A 115 2.44 -21.96 -8.34
C GLY A 115 3.87 -21.80 -7.78
N ALA A 116 4.71 -20.95 -8.38
CA ALA A 116 6.03 -20.65 -7.83
C ALA A 116 5.93 -19.56 -6.76
N ILE A 117 6.55 -19.79 -5.60
CA ILE A 117 6.69 -18.76 -4.56
C ILE A 117 7.64 -17.67 -5.05
N HIS A 118 7.34 -16.43 -4.72
CA HIS A 118 8.22 -15.28 -4.89
C HIS A 118 7.95 -14.24 -3.81
N HIS A 119 8.93 -13.34 -3.61
CA HIS A 119 8.82 -12.29 -2.60
C HIS A 119 8.89 -10.93 -3.28
N HIS A 120 7.97 -10.05 -2.93
CA HIS A 120 8.01 -8.65 -3.33
C HIS A 120 8.44 -7.81 -2.14
N LEU A 121 9.35 -6.87 -2.37
CA LEU A 121 9.77 -5.93 -1.33
C LEU A 121 9.83 -4.52 -1.91
N VAL A 122 9.49 -3.55 -1.05
CA VAL A 122 9.98 -2.18 -1.17
C VAL A 122 11.09 -2.04 -0.15
N ILE A 123 12.27 -1.59 -0.56
CA ILE A 123 13.48 -1.60 0.27
C ILE A 123 14.29 -0.32 0.05
N SER A 124 15.01 0.12 1.07
CA SER A 124 15.99 1.22 0.97
C SER A 124 16.92 1.04 -0.21
N GLY A 125 17.33 2.14 -0.84
CA GLY A 125 18.24 2.12 -1.98
C GLY A 125 19.53 1.39 -1.67
N ILE A 126 19.91 0.45 -2.53
CA ILE A 126 21.12 -0.39 -2.43
C ILE A 126 21.58 -0.74 -3.84
N ASP A 127 22.89 -0.92 -4.02
CA ASP A 127 23.43 -1.35 -5.30
C ASP A 127 22.88 -2.73 -5.72
N TYR A 128 22.54 -2.85 -7.00
CA TYR A 128 21.95 -4.08 -7.54
C TYR A 128 22.87 -5.30 -7.42
N ARG A 129 24.20 -5.11 -7.56
CA ARG A 129 25.17 -6.20 -7.48
C ARG A 129 25.22 -6.77 -6.06
N ASP A 130 25.22 -5.88 -5.05
CA ASP A 130 25.18 -6.27 -3.64
C ASP A 130 23.89 -7.02 -3.33
N LEU A 131 22.77 -6.51 -3.84
CA LEU A 131 21.45 -7.12 -3.66
C LEU A 131 21.37 -8.53 -4.27
N GLN A 132 21.88 -8.69 -5.51
CA GLN A 132 21.93 -9.99 -6.19
C GLN A 132 22.88 -10.97 -5.48
N ALA A 133 23.99 -10.51 -4.95
CA ALA A 133 24.92 -11.34 -4.19
C ALA A 133 24.29 -11.90 -2.89
N MET A 134 23.42 -11.13 -2.25
CA MET A 134 22.67 -11.56 -1.05
C MET A 134 21.56 -12.57 -1.35
N TRP A 135 21.16 -12.74 -2.64
CA TRP A 135 20.11 -13.67 -3.04
C TRP A 135 20.63 -14.77 -3.98
N PRO A 136 21.25 -15.83 -3.44
CA PRO A 136 21.83 -16.91 -4.25
C PRO A 136 20.79 -17.89 -4.83
N HIS A 137 19.52 -17.81 -4.41
CA HIS A 137 18.46 -18.78 -4.73
C HIS A 137 17.83 -18.57 -6.11
N GLY A 138 18.06 -17.43 -6.75
CA GLY A 138 17.48 -17.11 -8.03
C GLY A 138 17.83 -15.71 -8.51
N ARG A 139 16.88 -15.02 -9.13
CA ARG A 139 17.08 -13.67 -9.66
C ARG A 139 16.44 -12.63 -8.76
N VAL A 140 17.10 -11.49 -8.65
CA VAL A 140 16.55 -10.26 -8.13
C VAL A 140 16.12 -9.40 -9.33
N ILE A 141 14.87 -8.99 -9.37
CA ILE A 141 14.37 -8.00 -10.32
C ILE A 141 14.18 -6.72 -9.53
N ALA A 142 14.89 -5.66 -9.86
CA ALA A 142 14.84 -4.39 -9.14
C ALA A 142 14.39 -3.26 -10.04
N THR A 143 13.46 -2.44 -9.55
CA THR A 143 12.95 -1.25 -10.21
C THR A 143 13.07 -0.07 -9.24
N PRO A 144 13.78 1.00 -9.58
CA PRO A 144 13.83 2.20 -8.74
C PRO A 144 12.43 2.81 -8.57
N LEU A 145 12.15 3.27 -7.36
CA LEU A 145 10.97 4.08 -7.11
C LEU A 145 11.12 5.45 -7.76
N ASP A 146 10.03 6.00 -8.21
CA ASP A 146 10.00 7.36 -8.76
C ASP A 146 9.93 8.43 -7.64
N ASP A 147 10.11 9.70 -8.05
CA ASP A 147 10.07 10.83 -7.12
C ASP A 147 8.67 11.38 -6.85
N THR A 148 7.62 10.75 -7.37
CA THR A 148 6.24 11.22 -7.17
C THR A 148 5.83 11.17 -5.71
N GLY A 149 6.32 10.15 -4.97
CA GLY A 149 5.93 9.87 -3.60
C GLY A 149 4.47 9.40 -3.49
N ASN A 150 3.88 8.93 -4.59
CA ASN A 150 2.54 8.35 -4.64
C ASN A 150 2.64 6.90 -5.09
N TYR A 151 2.73 5.99 -4.15
CA TYR A 151 2.98 4.57 -4.40
C TYR A 151 1.72 3.69 -4.27
N TRP A 152 0.52 4.26 -4.47
CA TRP A 152 -0.73 3.51 -4.34
C TRP A 152 -0.82 2.33 -5.32
N ARG A 153 -0.30 2.47 -6.56
CA ARG A 153 -0.27 1.37 -7.54
C ARG A 153 0.58 0.20 -7.06
N LEU A 154 1.70 0.50 -6.40
CA LEU A 154 2.56 -0.50 -5.81
C LEU A 154 1.91 -1.16 -4.60
N ALA A 155 1.24 -0.39 -3.73
CA ALA A 155 0.47 -0.92 -2.61
C ALA A 155 -0.69 -1.80 -3.08
N HIS A 156 -1.43 -1.35 -4.11
CA HIS A 156 -2.47 -2.12 -4.77
C HIS A 156 -1.92 -3.46 -5.30
N TYR A 157 -0.80 -3.41 -6.01
CA TYR A 157 -0.13 -4.61 -6.51
C TYR A 157 0.22 -5.58 -5.38
N PHE A 158 0.81 -5.12 -4.27
CA PHE A 158 1.17 -5.96 -3.13
C PHE A 158 -0.05 -6.61 -2.45
N VAL A 159 -1.13 -5.85 -2.27
CA VAL A 159 -2.35 -6.35 -1.62
C VAL A 159 -3.10 -7.35 -2.49
N ASN A 160 -2.95 -7.25 -3.82
CA ASN A 160 -3.62 -8.12 -4.78
C ASN A 160 -2.83 -9.38 -5.15
N GLN A 161 -1.64 -9.61 -4.58
CA GLN A 161 -0.85 -10.81 -4.83
C GLN A 161 -1.60 -12.09 -4.42
N LEU A 162 -1.39 -13.15 -5.19
CA LEU A 162 -1.99 -14.46 -4.91
C LEU A 162 -1.45 -15.04 -3.61
N ARG A 163 -2.33 -15.34 -2.68
CA ARG A 163 -1.99 -15.94 -1.39
C ARG A 163 -2.18 -17.45 -1.37
N ALA A 164 -2.98 -18.00 -2.29
CA ALA A 164 -3.17 -19.42 -2.48
C ALA A 164 -2.45 -19.90 -3.74
N SER A 165 -1.85 -21.06 -3.68
CA SER A 165 -1.22 -21.70 -4.83
C SER A 165 -2.28 -22.14 -5.85
N PRO A 166 -2.22 -21.69 -7.10
CA PRO A 166 -3.16 -22.13 -8.13
C PRO A 166 -3.07 -23.65 -8.42
N ALA A 167 -1.91 -24.24 -8.12
CA ALA A 167 -1.67 -25.65 -8.40
C ALA A 167 -2.13 -26.59 -7.28
N THR A 168 -2.02 -26.17 -6.01
CA THR A 168 -2.25 -27.03 -4.83
C THR A 168 -3.32 -26.52 -3.88
N GLY A 169 -3.78 -25.27 -4.04
CA GLY A 169 -4.67 -24.61 -3.09
C GLY A 169 -3.99 -24.22 -1.76
N GLU A 170 -2.72 -24.54 -1.58
CA GLU A 170 -1.97 -24.22 -0.36
C GLU A 170 -1.89 -22.71 -0.14
N GLU A 171 -2.26 -22.24 1.07
CA GLU A 171 -2.30 -20.81 1.39
C GLU A 171 -1.06 -20.35 2.17
N ILE A 172 -0.55 -19.15 1.82
CA ILE A 172 0.48 -18.47 2.62
C ILE A 172 -0.18 -17.90 3.88
N LYS A 173 0.18 -18.46 5.02
CA LYS A 173 -0.33 -18.04 6.33
C LYS A 173 0.28 -16.69 6.77
N GLY A 174 -0.47 -15.96 7.61
CA GLY A 174 -0.01 -14.74 8.24
C GLY A 174 -0.45 -13.45 7.56
N ARG A 175 0.25 -12.35 7.84
CA ARG A 175 -0.10 -11.01 7.34
C ARG A 175 0.11 -10.92 5.83
N ARG A 176 -0.68 -10.05 5.18
CA ARG A 176 -0.53 -9.79 3.74
C ARG A 176 0.81 -9.15 3.40
N TRP A 177 1.30 -8.31 4.28
CA TRP A 177 2.60 -7.64 4.17
C TRP A 177 3.21 -7.41 5.55
N ASN A 178 4.53 -7.36 5.62
CA ASN A 178 5.29 -7.18 6.85
C ASN A 178 6.29 -6.04 6.69
N PRO A 179 6.19 -4.99 7.51
CA PRO A 179 7.12 -3.87 7.49
C PRO A 179 8.32 -4.11 8.39
N SER A 180 9.45 -3.47 8.11
CA SER A 180 10.55 -3.33 9.06
C SER A 180 10.10 -2.53 10.29
N LYS A 181 10.80 -2.73 11.40
CA LYS A 181 10.58 -1.94 12.61
C LYS A 181 10.98 -0.47 12.39
N GLY A 182 10.24 0.45 13.02
CA GLY A 182 10.58 1.88 13.03
C GLY A 182 10.11 2.68 11.83
N LEU A 183 9.30 2.10 10.92
CA LEU A 183 8.63 2.89 9.89
C LEU A 183 7.61 3.84 10.52
N ARG A 184 7.61 5.09 10.05
CA ARG A 184 6.70 6.14 10.52
C ARG A 184 5.27 5.86 10.06
N ARG A 185 4.32 6.11 10.96
CA ARG A 185 2.86 5.95 10.72
C ARG A 185 2.17 7.20 11.24
N PRO A 186 2.11 8.28 10.47
CA PRO A 186 1.48 9.52 10.93
C PRO A 186 -0.01 9.30 11.21
N PRO A 187 -0.50 9.75 12.38
CA PRO A 187 -1.91 9.62 12.72
C PRO A 187 -2.76 10.58 11.88
N PRO A 188 -4.04 10.25 11.65
CA PRO A 188 -4.93 11.19 10.98
C PRO A 188 -5.31 12.37 11.88
N LYS A 189 -5.42 13.56 11.29
CA LYS A 189 -6.20 14.64 11.87
C LYS A 189 -7.68 14.33 11.67
N THR A 190 -8.42 14.24 12.77
CA THR A 190 -9.86 13.92 12.74
C THR A 190 -10.68 15.14 13.16
N GLU A 191 -11.65 15.54 12.35
CA GLU A 191 -12.48 16.73 12.55
C GLU A 191 -13.95 16.40 12.26
N VAL A 192 -14.85 16.91 13.12
CA VAL A 192 -16.29 16.89 12.84
C VAL A 192 -16.63 18.17 12.06
N ARG A 193 -17.27 18.00 10.90
CA ARG A 193 -17.75 19.09 10.07
C ARG A 193 -19.26 19.22 10.22
N GLU A 194 -19.75 20.41 10.56
CA GLU A 194 -21.16 20.65 10.82
C GLU A 194 -22.02 20.74 9.55
N ALA A 195 -21.40 20.87 8.37
CA ALA A 195 -22.10 20.85 7.09
C ALA A 195 -22.87 19.53 6.90
N ARG A 196 -24.07 19.60 6.30
CA ARG A 196 -24.93 18.44 6.05
C ARG A 196 -24.32 17.48 5.02
N THR A 197 -23.66 18.02 4.01
CA THR A 197 -23.07 17.28 2.90
C THR A 197 -21.68 17.81 2.57
N TRP A 198 -20.99 17.15 1.71
CA TRP A 198 -19.75 17.61 1.08
C TRP A 198 -19.93 17.74 -0.43
N ARG A 199 -18.99 18.35 -1.10
CA ARG A 199 -18.99 18.46 -2.57
C ARG A 199 -18.75 17.09 -3.17
N GLU A 200 -19.52 16.71 -4.20
CA GLU A 200 -19.32 15.49 -4.96
C GLU A 200 -17.95 15.50 -5.65
N GLU A 201 -17.64 16.61 -6.31
CA GLU A 201 -16.32 16.86 -6.89
C GLU A 201 -15.43 17.56 -5.86
N PRO A 202 -14.43 16.86 -5.29
CA PRO A 202 -13.53 17.48 -4.35
C PRO A 202 -12.60 18.50 -5.05
N LYS A 203 -12.21 19.55 -4.33
CA LYS A 203 -11.23 20.51 -4.82
C LYS A 203 -9.87 20.29 -4.19
N PRO A 204 -8.77 20.37 -4.98
CA PRO A 204 -7.43 20.25 -4.41
C PRO A 204 -7.10 21.46 -3.54
N ILE A 205 -6.23 21.28 -2.58
CA ILE A 205 -5.57 22.39 -1.87
C ILE A 205 -4.42 22.94 -2.71
N LYS A 206 -4.05 24.19 -2.45
CA LYS A 206 -2.96 24.87 -3.17
C LYS A 206 -1.68 24.03 -3.11
N GLY A 207 -1.03 23.82 -4.25
CA GLY A 207 0.20 23.04 -4.37
C GLY A 207 -0.02 21.51 -4.53
N TYR A 208 -1.27 21.08 -4.65
CA TYR A 208 -1.63 19.67 -4.87
C TYR A 208 -2.57 19.51 -6.05
N TYR A 209 -2.59 18.34 -6.67
CA TYR A 209 -3.67 17.90 -7.56
C TYR A 209 -4.37 16.69 -6.95
N ILE A 210 -5.61 16.45 -7.36
CA ILE A 210 -6.34 15.23 -6.97
C ILE A 210 -6.00 14.14 -7.96
N ASP A 211 -5.61 12.98 -7.45
CA ASP A 211 -5.46 11.76 -8.25
C ASP A 211 -6.87 11.28 -8.65
N PRO A 212 -7.26 11.37 -9.95
CA PRO A 212 -8.62 11.03 -10.37
C PRO A 212 -9.00 9.58 -10.07
N ASP A 213 -8.03 8.67 -10.17
CA ASP A 213 -8.22 7.24 -9.94
C ASP A 213 -8.47 6.92 -8.44
N SER A 214 -8.24 7.90 -7.55
CA SER A 214 -8.44 7.74 -6.11
C SER A 214 -9.82 8.16 -5.62
N ILE A 215 -10.62 8.85 -6.43
CA ILE A 215 -11.92 9.38 -6.00
C ILE A 215 -12.91 8.23 -5.85
N GLU A 216 -13.38 8.02 -4.64
CA GLU A 216 -14.38 7.02 -4.31
C GLU A 216 -15.51 7.64 -3.50
N SER A 217 -16.75 7.32 -3.85
CA SER A 217 -17.95 7.65 -3.09
C SER A 217 -18.88 6.45 -3.04
N GLY A 218 -19.62 6.30 -1.96
CA GLY A 218 -20.53 5.16 -1.80
C GLY A 218 -21.11 5.07 -0.41
N ILE A 219 -21.62 3.89 -0.08
CA ILE A 219 -22.14 3.55 1.25
C ILE A 219 -21.13 2.68 1.98
N CYS A 220 -20.75 3.09 3.18
CA CYS A 220 -19.82 2.32 4.02
C CYS A 220 -20.51 1.02 4.48
N PRO A 221 -19.96 -0.16 4.17
CA PRO A 221 -20.60 -1.43 4.51
C PRO A 221 -20.72 -1.68 6.01
N LEU A 222 -19.89 -1.02 6.83
CA LEU A 222 -19.95 -1.15 8.30
C LEU A 222 -21.03 -0.30 8.95
N THR A 223 -21.23 0.90 8.44
CA THR A 223 -22.11 1.89 9.10
C THR A 223 -23.41 2.12 8.34
N GLY A 224 -23.47 1.72 7.07
CA GLY A 224 -24.58 2.04 6.17
C GLY A 224 -24.63 3.52 5.77
N GLU A 225 -23.59 4.30 6.10
CA GLU A 225 -23.57 5.74 5.86
C GLU A 225 -22.80 6.11 4.60
N PRO A 226 -23.18 7.21 3.92
CA PRO A 226 -22.42 7.73 2.79
C PRO A 226 -20.97 8.05 3.18
N TYR A 227 -20.05 7.77 2.29
CA TYR A 227 -18.65 8.15 2.42
C TYR A 227 -18.09 8.72 1.13
N GLN A 228 -17.01 9.49 1.27
CA GLN A 228 -16.16 9.93 0.15
C GLN A 228 -14.70 9.76 0.56
N PHE A 229 -13.89 9.29 -0.37
CA PHE A 229 -12.44 9.21 -0.24
C PHE A 229 -11.78 9.79 -1.48
N TYR A 230 -10.67 10.49 -1.31
CA TYR A 230 -9.79 10.90 -2.40
C TYR A 230 -8.38 11.18 -1.90
N ARG A 231 -7.42 11.11 -2.82
CA ARG A 231 -6.00 11.40 -2.58
C ARG A 231 -5.58 12.63 -3.37
N MET A 232 -4.81 13.49 -2.73
CA MET A 232 -4.11 14.59 -3.33
C MET A 232 -2.62 14.32 -3.33
N VAL A 233 -1.94 14.68 -4.41
CA VAL A 233 -0.50 14.51 -4.59
C VAL A 233 0.13 15.87 -4.81
N MET A 234 1.28 16.11 -4.17
CA MET A 234 2.02 17.37 -4.27
C MET A 234 2.47 17.63 -5.70
N LEU A 235 2.25 18.83 -6.18
CA LEU A 235 2.76 19.28 -7.48
C LEU A 235 4.28 19.45 -7.39
N ILE A 236 5.02 18.74 -8.26
CA ILE A 236 6.47 18.89 -8.38
C ILE A 236 6.72 19.95 -9.47
N PRO A 237 7.37 21.08 -9.16
CA PRO A 237 7.72 22.07 -10.17
C PRO A 237 8.50 21.44 -11.32
N GLY A 238 8.10 21.69 -12.57
CA GLY A 238 8.79 21.22 -13.79
C GLY A 238 8.30 19.91 -14.41
N ARG A 239 7.41 19.15 -13.78
CA ARG A 239 6.84 17.88 -14.35
C ARG A 239 5.52 18.02 -15.09
N GLN A 240 4.84 19.16 -15.02
CA GLN A 240 3.49 19.34 -15.58
C GLN A 240 3.37 19.23 -17.11
N GLY A 241 4.50 19.33 -17.86
CA GLY A 241 4.47 19.25 -19.32
C GLY A 241 4.44 17.85 -19.92
N LYS A 242 4.93 16.82 -19.21
CA LYS A 242 5.13 15.48 -19.77
C LYS A 242 3.97 14.51 -19.60
N GLU A 243 3.13 14.66 -18.57
CA GLU A 243 1.99 13.76 -18.37
C GLU A 243 0.76 14.10 -19.21
N ARG A 244 0.57 15.40 -19.59
CA ARG A 244 -0.49 15.77 -20.54
C ARG A 244 -0.26 15.22 -21.95
N MET A 245 0.99 15.02 -22.38
CA MET A 245 1.32 14.46 -23.71
C MET A 245 1.14 12.93 -23.80
N ARG A 246 1.22 12.21 -22.67
CA ARG A 246 1.04 10.74 -22.67
C ARG A 246 -0.42 10.27 -22.58
N ARG A 247 -1.36 11.17 -22.34
CA ARG A 247 -2.81 10.87 -22.31
C ARG A 247 -3.51 11.15 -23.65
N ASN A 248 -2.83 11.75 -24.62
CA ASN A 248 -3.36 12.06 -25.96
C ASN A 248 -2.66 11.24 -27.08
N GLN A 249 -1.98 10.18 -26.75
CA GLN A 249 -1.50 9.14 -27.66
C GLN A 249 -2.06 7.77 -27.19
#